data_4ac8b44a7415210247e75187da651045
#
_entry.id   4ac8b44a7415210247e75187da651045
#
_cell.length_a   1.000
_cell.length_b   1.000
_cell.length_c   1.000
_cell.angle_alpha   90.00
_cell.angle_beta   90.00
_cell.angle_gamma   90.00
#
_symmetry.space_group_name_H-M   'P 1'
#
loop_
_entity.id
_entity.type
_entity.pdbx_description
1 polymer ?
#
loop_
_entity_poly.entity_id
_entity_poly.type
_entity_poly.pdbx_seq_one_letter_code
_entity_poly.pdbx_strand_id
1 'polypeptide(L)'
;MGKTVAIANQKGGVGKTTTAVNLAASLGVLEKKVLLVDADPQANSTSALGFDPDEVKLGTYQVLEHECTASEVVVKTNNPNLDLIPAQIDLVAVEIELVDKDRREQMLRLALEEVKNDYDYIFIDCAPSLGLITLNALTAADSVIIPIQCEYFALEGLGKLLNTIKSVQNIHNPNLDIEGLLLTMFDSRLRLSNQVVEEVKTHFSKMVFNTIIQRNVRLSEAPSYGESIIMYDASSNGAQNYLNLAREFLEKNEELEHSA
;
A
#
# COMPACT_ATOMS: atom_id res chain seq x y z
N MET A 1 9.00 13.63 10.68
CA MET A 1 8.02 13.80 9.60
C MET A 1 7.65 12.40 9.10
N GLY A 2 6.36 12.06 9.07
CA GLY A 2 5.95 10.70 8.70
C GLY A 2 6.40 10.29 7.29
N LYS A 3 6.80 9.03 7.13
CA LYS A 3 7.17 8.47 5.82
C LYS A 3 5.92 7.98 5.07
N THR A 4 5.76 8.41 3.81
CA THR A 4 4.65 7.99 2.95
C THR A 4 5.11 6.88 2.02
N VAL A 5 4.38 5.76 2.00
CA VAL A 5 4.72 4.55 1.25
C VAL A 5 3.54 4.12 0.38
N ALA A 6 3.71 4.10 -0.94
CA ALA A 6 2.71 3.56 -1.85
C ALA A 6 2.84 2.02 -1.94
N ILE A 7 1.72 1.32 -2.04
CA ILE A 7 1.70 -0.12 -2.33
C ILE A 7 1.09 -0.30 -3.72
N ALA A 8 1.94 -0.55 -4.71
CA ALA A 8 1.55 -0.49 -6.11
C ALA A 8 2.00 -1.73 -6.91
N ASN A 9 1.12 -2.19 -7.79
CA ASN A 9 1.42 -3.12 -8.88
C ASN A 9 0.28 -3.05 -9.91
N GLN A 10 0.62 -3.09 -11.20
CA GLN A 10 -0.37 -3.11 -12.30
C GLN A 10 -1.23 -4.37 -12.33
N LYS A 11 -0.69 -5.49 -11.84
CA LYS A 11 -1.39 -6.77 -11.83
C LYS A 11 -2.41 -6.78 -10.69
N GLY A 12 -3.66 -7.10 -11.01
CA GLY A 12 -4.71 -7.38 -10.02
C GLY A 12 -4.41 -8.68 -9.26
N GLY A 13 -4.89 -8.77 -8.01
CA GLY A 13 -4.82 -10.00 -7.23
C GLY A 13 -3.41 -10.39 -6.71
N VAL A 14 -2.43 -9.47 -6.72
CA VAL A 14 -1.07 -9.76 -6.21
C VAL A 14 -0.92 -9.52 -4.70
N GLY A 15 -1.98 -9.11 -4.00
CA GLY A 15 -1.97 -8.85 -2.57
C GLY A 15 -1.61 -7.43 -2.18
N LYS A 16 -1.89 -6.41 -3.01
CA LYS A 16 -1.70 -4.99 -2.66
C LYS A 16 -2.48 -4.61 -1.42
N THR A 17 -3.81 -4.69 -1.48
CA THR A 17 -4.71 -4.39 -0.37
C THR A 17 -4.41 -5.23 0.86
N THR A 18 -4.18 -6.55 0.67
CA THR A 18 -3.79 -7.44 1.77
C THR A 18 -2.50 -6.96 2.44
N THR A 19 -1.52 -6.48 1.66
CA THR A 19 -0.27 -5.95 2.20
C THR A 19 -0.50 -4.60 2.89
N ALA A 20 -1.26 -3.69 2.27
CA ALA A 20 -1.55 -2.37 2.82
C ALA A 20 -2.21 -2.47 4.20
N VAL A 21 -3.31 -3.21 4.30
CA VAL A 21 -4.06 -3.41 5.54
C VAL A 21 -3.21 -4.09 6.62
N ASN A 22 -2.56 -5.22 6.27
CA ASN A 22 -1.92 -6.05 7.29
C ASN A 22 -0.54 -5.55 7.70
N LEU A 23 0.22 -4.88 6.82
CA LEU A 23 1.45 -4.20 7.21
C LEU A 23 1.15 -2.98 8.09
N ALA A 24 0.16 -2.16 7.71
CA ALA A 24 -0.27 -1.02 8.51
C ALA A 24 -0.76 -1.44 9.90
N ALA A 25 -1.61 -2.47 9.98
CA ALA A 25 -2.07 -3.01 11.26
C ALA A 25 -0.93 -3.60 12.11
N SER A 26 0.05 -4.28 11.47
CA SER A 26 1.22 -4.83 12.15
C SER A 26 2.10 -3.74 12.76
N LEU A 27 2.32 -2.64 12.03
CA LEU A 27 3.05 -1.49 12.54
C LEU A 27 2.30 -0.80 13.68
N GLY A 28 0.97 -0.70 13.59
CA GLY A 28 0.14 -0.17 14.68
C GLY A 28 0.25 -0.98 15.96
N VAL A 29 0.31 -2.32 15.87
CA VAL A 29 0.58 -3.22 17.03
C VAL A 29 2.01 -3.03 17.58
N LEU A 30 2.97 -2.65 16.71
CA LEU A 30 4.33 -2.27 17.10
C LEU A 30 4.45 -0.79 17.54
N GLU A 31 3.32 -0.21 17.99
CA GLU A 31 3.22 1.13 18.57
C GLU A 31 3.57 2.30 17.63
N LYS A 32 3.58 2.08 16.30
CA LYS A 32 3.71 3.16 15.32
C LYS A 32 2.33 3.74 15.00
N LYS A 33 2.24 5.06 14.88
CA LYS A 33 1.03 5.75 14.40
C LYS A 33 0.96 5.65 12.88
N VAL A 34 -0.05 4.99 12.37
CA VAL A 34 -0.19 4.68 10.95
C VAL A 34 -1.48 5.24 10.39
N LEU A 35 -1.39 5.87 9.22
CA LEU A 35 -2.54 6.21 8.38
C LEU A 35 -2.53 5.32 7.15
N LEU A 36 -3.64 4.66 6.86
CA LEU A 36 -3.88 3.99 5.59
C LEU A 36 -4.79 4.86 4.72
N VAL A 37 -4.37 5.13 3.50
CA VAL A 37 -5.17 5.82 2.49
C VAL A 37 -5.63 4.80 1.47
N ASP A 38 -6.92 4.58 1.36
CA ASP A 38 -7.48 3.74 0.31
C ASP A 38 -7.58 4.59 -0.98
N ALA A 39 -6.77 4.26 -1.97
CA ALA A 39 -6.71 4.94 -3.28
C ALA A 39 -7.15 4.00 -4.42
N ASP A 40 -8.01 3.02 -4.10
CA ASP A 40 -8.65 2.16 -5.10
C ASP A 40 -10.17 2.43 -5.09
N PRO A 41 -10.80 2.78 -6.24
CA PRO A 41 -12.25 2.94 -6.33
C PRO A 41 -13.06 1.70 -5.93
N GLN A 42 -12.41 0.52 -5.89
CA GLN A 42 -13.03 -0.70 -5.38
C GLN A 42 -13.18 -0.72 -3.85
N ALA A 43 -12.55 0.22 -3.13
CA ALA A 43 -12.63 0.43 -1.69
C ALA A 43 -12.35 -0.86 -0.86
N ASN A 44 -11.40 -1.67 -1.35
CA ASN A 44 -11.11 -2.96 -0.73
C ASN A 44 -10.41 -2.80 0.64
N SER A 45 -9.55 -1.80 0.84
CA SER A 45 -8.95 -1.50 2.14
C SER A 45 -9.99 -1.00 3.14
N THR A 46 -10.94 -0.17 2.66
CA THR A 46 -12.08 0.34 3.43
C THR A 46 -12.92 -0.81 3.95
N SER A 47 -13.38 -1.70 3.06
CA SER A 47 -14.16 -2.88 3.44
C SER A 47 -13.40 -3.84 4.36
N ALA A 48 -12.10 -4.07 4.09
CA ALA A 48 -11.26 -4.96 4.88
C ALA A 48 -11.01 -4.48 6.32
N LEU A 49 -11.26 -3.20 6.60
CA LEU A 49 -11.18 -2.61 7.94
C LEU A 49 -12.56 -2.39 8.59
N GLY A 50 -13.62 -2.96 8.01
CA GLY A 50 -14.95 -3.01 8.61
C GLY A 50 -15.83 -1.80 8.30
N PHE A 51 -15.47 -0.98 7.33
CA PHE A 51 -16.29 0.13 6.88
C PHE A 51 -17.08 -0.26 5.62
N ASP A 52 -18.35 0.12 5.57
CA ASP A 52 -19.17 -0.06 4.37
C ASP A 52 -18.89 1.11 3.39
N PRO A 53 -18.32 0.84 2.19
CA PRO A 53 -18.05 1.89 1.21
C PRO A 53 -19.28 2.68 0.77
N ASP A 54 -20.47 2.06 0.81
CA ASP A 54 -21.73 2.72 0.44
C ASP A 54 -22.21 3.71 1.52
N GLU A 55 -21.70 3.59 2.75
CA GLU A 55 -21.98 4.51 3.86
C GLU A 55 -20.93 5.61 4.03
N VAL A 56 -19.79 5.51 3.32
CA VAL A 56 -18.73 6.53 3.33
C VAL A 56 -19.26 7.82 2.70
N LYS A 57 -19.25 8.92 3.48
CA LYS A 57 -19.69 10.24 3.00
C LYS A 57 -18.55 11.10 2.47
N LEU A 58 -17.41 11.00 3.12
CA LEU A 58 -16.20 11.75 2.79
C LEU A 58 -15.02 10.77 2.78
N GLY A 59 -14.17 10.86 1.78
CA GLY A 59 -13.04 9.97 1.61
C GLY A 59 -12.01 10.52 0.63
N THR A 60 -11.22 9.63 0.07
CA THR A 60 -10.11 9.96 -0.83
C THR A 60 -10.58 10.78 -2.05
N TYR A 61 -11.80 10.58 -2.54
CA TYR A 61 -12.36 11.36 -3.63
C TYR A 61 -12.45 12.84 -3.27
N GLN A 62 -13.11 13.19 -2.15
CA GLN A 62 -13.29 14.59 -1.71
C GLN A 62 -11.94 15.25 -1.37
N VAL A 63 -11.01 14.48 -0.84
CA VAL A 63 -9.64 14.96 -0.58
C VAL A 63 -8.92 15.34 -1.87
N LEU A 64 -9.03 14.52 -2.92
CA LEU A 64 -8.41 14.79 -4.23
C LEU A 64 -9.07 15.96 -4.96
N GLU A 65 -10.39 16.16 -4.78
CA GLU A 65 -11.11 17.29 -5.34
C GLU A 65 -10.92 18.59 -4.54
N HIS A 66 -10.24 18.54 -3.38
CA HIS A 66 -10.10 19.65 -2.41
C HIS A 66 -11.44 20.16 -1.89
N GLU A 67 -12.44 19.28 -1.80
CA GLU A 67 -13.72 19.61 -1.17
C GLU A 67 -13.62 19.62 0.35
N CYS A 68 -12.64 18.88 0.91
CA CYS A 68 -12.33 18.82 2.33
C CYS A 68 -10.86 18.56 2.55
N THR A 69 -10.40 18.75 3.79
CA THR A 69 -9.02 18.46 4.21
C THR A 69 -8.84 16.97 4.51
N ALA A 70 -7.60 16.49 4.47
CA ALA A 70 -7.30 15.09 4.82
C ALA A 70 -7.70 14.78 6.27
N SER A 71 -7.53 15.73 7.20
CA SER A 71 -7.87 15.57 8.62
C SER A 71 -9.38 15.40 8.85
N GLU A 72 -10.24 16.01 8.02
CA GLU A 72 -11.70 15.91 8.15
C GLU A 72 -12.25 14.55 7.76
N VAL A 73 -11.51 13.77 6.95
CA VAL A 73 -11.98 12.47 6.43
C VAL A 73 -11.35 11.28 7.14
N VAL A 74 -10.35 11.49 7.99
CA VAL A 74 -9.72 10.40 8.74
C VAL A 74 -10.73 9.75 9.68
N VAL A 75 -10.86 8.44 9.61
CA VAL A 75 -11.67 7.62 10.52
C VAL A 75 -10.79 6.70 11.36
N LYS A 76 -11.19 6.48 12.62
CA LYS A 76 -10.50 5.53 13.53
C LYS A 76 -10.92 4.11 13.20
N THR A 77 -9.96 3.21 13.10
CA THR A 77 -10.23 1.79 12.92
C THR A 77 -10.27 1.04 14.26
N ASN A 78 -10.70 -0.22 14.23
CA ASN A 78 -10.61 -1.11 15.38
C ASN A 78 -9.19 -1.64 15.64
N ASN A 79 -8.24 -1.34 14.74
CA ASN A 79 -6.84 -1.74 14.92
C ASN A 79 -6.09 -0.70 15.75
N PRO A 80 -5.20 -1.13 16.67
CA PRO A 80 -4.40 -0.21 17.47
C PRO A 80 -3.56 0.71 16.58
N ASN A 81 -3.55 2.01 16.87
CA ASN A 81 -2.72 3.03 16.20
C ASN A 81 -2.85 3.09 14.68
N LEU A 82 -3.94 2.57 14.11
CA LEU A 82 -4.22 2.59 12.68
C LEU A 82 -5.49 3.41 12.40
N ASP A 83 -5.33 4.47 11.63
CA ASP A 83 -6.40 5.29 11.09
C ASP A 83 -6.55 5.03 9.58
N LEU A 84 -7.69 5.42 9.01
CA LEU A 84 -8.02 5.21 7.61
C LEU A 84 -8.55 6.51 6.98
N ILE A 85 -8.10 6.84 5.77
CA ILE A 85 -8.85 7.65 4.81
C ILE A 85 -9.57 6.67 3.88
N PRO A 86 -10.89 6.54 3.97
CA PRO A 86 -11.65 5.55 3.22
C PRO A 86 -11.83 5.95 1.76
N ALA A 87 -12.12 4.99 0.90
CA ALA A 87 -12.55 5.20 -0.48
C ALA A 87 -13.99 4.77 -0.71
N GLN A 88 -14.52 5.19 -1.85
CA GLN A 88 -15.82 4.81 -2.38
C GLN A 88 -15.74 4.78 -3.91
N ILE A 89 -16.76 4.23 -4.55
CA ILE A 89 -16.79 4.07 -6.02
C ILE A 89 -16.64 5.40 -6.77
N ASP A 90 -17.12 6.51 -6.18
CA ASP A 90 -17.04 7.84 -6.79
C ASP A 90 -15.60 8.28 -7.07
N LEU A 91 -14.62 7.68 -6.40
CA LEU A 91 -13.21 7.91 -6.67
C LEU A 91 -12.82 7.67 -8.15
N VAL A 92 -13.60 6.85 -8.88
CA VAL A 92 -13.36 6.66 -10.33
C VAL A 92 -13.53 7.96 -11.13
N ALA A 93 -14.36 8.90 -10.65
CA ALA A 93 -14.63 10.17 -11.32
C ALA A 93 -13.38 11.07 -11.38
N VAL A 94 -12.46 10.94 -10.44
CA VAL A 94 -11.17 11.64 -10.40
C VAL A 94 -10.38 11.50 -11.72
N GLU A 95 -10.45 10.34 -12.37
CA GLU A 95 -9.77 10.09 -13.66
C GLU A 95 -10.25 11.03 -14.78
N ILE A 96 -11.44 11.60 -14.64
CA ILE A 96 -12.06 12.51 -15.60
C ILE A 96 -12.03 13.95 -15.09
N GLU A 97 -12.42 14.18 -13.85
CA GLU A 97 -12.65 15.51 -13.29
C GLU A 97 -11.37 16.29 -13.04
N LEU A 98 -10.27 15.60 -12.73
CA LEU A 98 -8.97 16.25 -12.55
C LEU A 98 -8.24 16.52 -13.87
N VAL A 99 -8.74 16.08 -15.05
CA VAL A 99 -7.99 16.17 -16.32
C VAL A 99 -7.55 17.61 -16.63
N ASP A 100 -8.38 18.60 -16.36
CA ASP A 100 -8.13 20.01 -16.66
C ASP A 100 -7.60 20.81 -15.47
N LYS A 101 -7.34 20.16 -14.31
CA LYS A 101 -6.82 20.84 -13.13
C LYS A 101 -5.30 20.97 -13.18
N ASP A 102 -4.80 22.14 -12.80
CA ASP A 102 -3.38 22.38 -12.61
C ASP A 102 -2.84 21.47 -11.51
N ARG A 103 -1.63 20.90 -11.73
CA ARG A 103 -0.94 20.01 -10.79
C ARG A 103 -1.76 18.78 -10.38
N ARG A 104 -2.63 18.31 -11.24
CA ARG A 104 -3.53 17.17 -10.99
C ARG A 104 -2.82 15.91 -10.47
N GLU A 105 -1.55 15.72 -10.77
CA GLU A 105 -0.75 14.59 -10.29
C GLU A 105 -0.20 14.80 -8.86
N GLN A 106 -0.37 15.98 -8.28
CA GLN A 106 0.14 16.36 -6.95
C GLN A 106 -0.96 16.56 -5.90
N MET A 107 -2.22 16.37 -6.26
CA MET A 107 -3.36 16.66 -5.38
C MET A 107 -3.30 15.88 -4.06
N LEU A 108 -3.01 14.56 -4.14
CA LEU A 108 -2.88 13.73 -2.95
C LEU A 108 -1.69 14.15 -2.10
N ARG A 109 -0.55 14.49 -2.71
CA ARG A 109 0.63 14.97 -2.00
C ARG A 109 0.31 16.23 -1.18
N LEU A 110 -0.34 17.23 -1.80
CA LEU A 110 -0.71 18.47 -1.14
C LEU A 110 -1.68 18.22 0.01
N ALA A 111 -2.64 17.33 -0.17
CA ALA A 111 -3.61 16.99 0.86
C ALA A 111 -2.97 16.26 2.05
N LEU A 112 -2.02 15.36 1.82
CA LEU A 112 -1.37 14.60 2.88
C LEU A 112 -0.32 15.41 3.66
N GLU A 113 0.20 16.52 3.12
CA GLU A 113 1.14 17.41 3.84
C GLU A 113 0.57 17.89 5.18
N GLU A 114 -0.74 18.10 5.26
CA GLU A 114 -1.43 18.58 6.46
C GLU A 114 -1.36 17.57 7.62
N VAL A 115 -1.50 16.28 7.33
CA VAL A 115 -1.55 15.21 8.34
C VAL A 115 -0.23 14.46 8.52
N LYS A 116 0.76 14.72 7.65
CA LYS A 116 2.01 13.94 7.59
C LYS A 116 2.80 13.94 8.91
N ASN A 117 2.65 14.97 9.74
CA ASN A 117 3.35 15.07 11.03
C ASN A 117 2.64 14.36 12.18
N ASP A 118 1.39 13.93 12.01
CA ASP A 118 0.61 13.26 13.04
C ASP A 118 0.86 11.75 13.06
N TYR A 119 1.48 11.22 11.99
CA TYR A 119 1.74 9.81 11.79
C TYR A 119 3.24 9.53 11.61
N ASP A 120 3.66 8.33 12.05
CA ASP A 120 5.01 7.82 11.75
C ASP A 120 5.07 7.32 10.30
N TYR A 121 3.99 6.68 9.82
CA TYR A 121 3.87 6.16 8.47
C TYR A 121 2.49 6.42 7.86
N ILE A 122 2.49 6.74 6.57
CA ILE A 122 1.27 6.82 5.74
C ILE A 122 1.42 5.79 4.63
N PHE A 123 0.51 4.81 4.57
CA PHE A 123 0.44 3.85 3.47
C PHE A 123 -0.66 4.24 2.50
N ILE A 124 -0.40 4.08 1.19
CA ILE A 124 -1.38 4.34 0.13
C ILE A 124 -1.62 3.02 -0.61
N ASP A 125 -2.83 2.44 -0.48
CA ASP A 125 -3.25 1.26 -1.26
C ASP A 125 -3.69 1.68 -2.65
N CYS A 126 -2.92 1.30 -3.67
CA CYS A 126 -3.13 1.73 -5.05
C CYS A 126 -4.01 0.76 -5.84
N ALA A 127 -4.86 1.30 -6.71
CA ALA A 127 -5.59 0.53 -7.71
C ALA A 127 -4.64 -0.26 -8.65
N PRO A 128 -5.11 -1.34 -9.29
CA PRO A 128 -4.31 -2.12 -10.26
C PRO A 128 -4.20 -1.43 -11.63
N SER A 129 -4.29 -0.12 -11.68
CA SER A 129 -4.15 0.70 -12.89
C SER A 129 -2.95 1.64 -12.75
N LEU A 130 -2.50 2.20 -13.86
CA LEU A 130 -1.52 3.31 -13.85
C LEU A 130 -2.20 4.62 -14.27
N GLY A 131 -3.43 4.82 -13.85
CA GLY A 131 -4.19 6.04 -14.07
C GLY A 131 -3.74 7.18 -13.15
N LEU A 132 -4.51 8.27 -13.19
CA LEU A 132 -4.19 9.51 -12.47
C LEU A 132 -4.17 9.31 -10.94
N ILE A 133 -5.03 8.43 -10.40
CA ILE A 133 -5.06 8.11 -8.97
C ILE A 133 -3.72 7.47 -8.55
N THR A 134 -3.23 6.47 -9.30
CA THR A 134 -1.94 5.83 -9.01
C THR A 134 -0.76 6.79 -9.21
N LEU A 135 -0.82 7.70 -10.20
CA LEU A 135 0.18 8.75 -10.36
C LEU A 135 0.20 9.70 -9.16
N ASN A 136 -0.96 10.08 -8.62
CA ASN A 136 -1.06 10.84 -7.38
C ASN A 136 -0.44 10.11 -6.20
N ALA A 137 -0.72 8.82 -6.03
CA ALA A 137 -0.14 8.01 -4.98
C ALA A 137 1.40 7.96 -5.06
N LEU A 138 1.96 7.69 -6.25
CA LEU A 138 3.42 7.65 -6.46
C LEU A 138 4.06 9.04 -6.34
N THR A 139 3.34 10.10 -6.68
CA THR A 139 3.84 11.48 -6.53
C THR A 139 3.87 11.91 -5.07
N ALA A 140 2.92 11.42 -4.27
CA ALA A 140 2.84 11.70 -2.83
C ALA A 140 3.80 10.85 -1.99
N ALA A 141 4.21 9.70 -2.48
CA ALA A 141 5.01 8.72 -1.74
C ALA A 141 6.50 9.10 -1.67
N ASP A 142 7.13 8.78 -0.55
CA ASP A 142 8.58 8.81 -0.38
C ASP A 142 9.20 7.51 -0.95
N SER A 143 8.47 6.39 -0.85
CA SER A 143 8.91 5.11 -1.42
C SER A 143 7.71 4.23 -1.84
N VAL A 144 8.02 3.12 -2.56
CA VAL A 144 7.00 2.19 -3.03
C VAL A 144 7.35 0.74 -2.68
N ILE A 145 6.41 0.02 -2.06
CA ILE A 145 6.43 -1.44 -1.90
C ILE A 145 5.71 -2.05 -3.10
N ILE A 146 6.35 -3.05 -3.72
CA ILE A 146 5.82 -3.74 -4.90
C ILE A 146 5.52 -5.20 -4.55
N PRO A 147 4.27 -5.57 -4.22
CA PRO A 147 3.89 -6.95 -4.03
C PRO A 147 3.98 -7.74 -5.34
N ILE A 148 4.63 -8.90 -5.30
CA ILE A 148 4.85 -9.79 -6.44
C ILE A 148 4.33 -11.18 -6.08
N GLN A 149 3.29 -11.61 -6.75
CA GLN A 149 2.76 -12.97 -6.60
C GLN A 149 3.74 -14.00 -7.19
N CYS A 150 4.04 -15.08 -6.44
CA CYS A 150 4.97 -16.13 -6.87
C CYS A 150 4.36 -17.05 -7.97
N GLU A 151 4.03 -16.46 -9.13
CA GLU A 151 3.45 -17.12 -10.31
C GLU A 151 4.16 -16.71 -11.60
N TYR A 152 3.92 -17.46 -12.70
CA TYR A 152 4.67 -17.38 -13.97
C TYR A 152 4.83 -15.96 -14.56
N PHE A 153 3.79 -15.14 -14.52
CA PHE A 153 3.86 -13.76 -15.07
C PHE A 153 4.34 -12.70 -14.07
N ALA A 154 5.00 -13.09 -12.99
CA ALA A 154 5.43 -12.19 -11.93
C ALA A 154 6.35 -11.05 -12.42
N LEU A 155 7.31 -11.37 -13.29
CA LEU A 155 8.32 -10.43 -13.77
C LEU A 155 7.87 -9.58 -14.95
N GLU A 156 6.89 -10.01 -15.75
CA GLU A 156 6.42 -9.24 -16.90
C GLU A 156 5.78 -7.91 -16.47
N GLY A 157 4.94 -7.93 -15.44
CA GLY A 157 4.33 -6.71 -14.89
C GLY A 157 5.32 -5.80 -14.17
N LEU A 158 6.36 -6.37 -13.56
CA LEU A 158 7.37 -5.61 -12.81
C LEU A 158 8.12 -4.62 -13.71
N GLY A 159 8.55 -5.06 -14.89
CA GLY A 159 9.28 -4.18 -15.83
C GLY A 159 8.48 -2.94 -16.24
N LYS A 160 7.17 -3.10 -16.49
CA LYS A 160 6.27 -1.97 -16.82
C LYS A 160 6.13 -1.01 -15.64
N LEU A 161 5.95 -1.53 -14.44
CA LEU A 161 5.83 -0.70 -13.23
C LEU A 161 7.13 0.06 -12.94
N LEU A 162 8.30 -0.58 -13.05
CA LEU A 162 9.60 0.08 -12.86
C LEU A 162 9.80 1.23 -13.86
N ASN A 163 9.37 1.06 -15.12
CA ASN A 163 9.39 2.14 -16.10
C ASN A 163 8.46 3.30 -15.71
N THR A 164 7.28 3.01 -15.17
CA THR A 164 6.36 4.05 -14.67
C THR A 164 6.95 4.78 -13.47
N ILE A 165 7.52 4.08 -12.50
CA ILE A 165 8.21 4.67 -11.35
C ILE A 165 9.32 5.62 -11.84
N LYS A 166 10.15 5.16 -12.80
CA LYS A 166 11.19 5.99 -13.39
C LYS A 166 10.64 7.24 -14.09
N SER A 167 9.50 7.14 -14.75
CA SER A 167 8.81 8.30 -15.35
C SER A 167 8.32 9.27 -14.29
N VAL A 168 7.74 8.78 -13.19
CA VAL A 168 7.33 9.61 -12.05
C VAL A 168 8.54 10.30 -11.41
N GLN A 169 9.64 9.58 -11.19
CA GLN A 169 10.89 10.15 -10.68
C GLN A 169 11.39 11.30 -11.56
N ASN A 170 11.34 11.16 -12.87
CA ASN A 170 11.85 12.18 -13.80
C ASN A 170 10.97 13.43 -13.89
N ILE A 171 9.66 13.32 -13.66
CA ILE A 171 8.69 14.38 -14.00
C ILE A 171 8.04 14.98 -12.73
N HIS A 172 7.65 14.14 -11.76
CA HIS A 172 6.77 14.54 -10.67
C HIS A 172 7.40 14.41 -9.28
N ASN A 173 8.20 13.37 -9.04
CA ASN A 173 8.76 13.05 -7.73
C ASN A 173 10.18 12.49 -7.83
N PRO A 174 11.21 13.34 -7.95
CA PRO A 174 12.61 12.89 -8.07
C PRO A 174 13.13 12.07 -6.89
N ASN A 175 12.48 12.18 -5.73
CA ASN A 175 12.88 11.51 -4.50
C ASN A 175 12.16 10.17 -4.26
N LEU A 176 11.23 9.79 -5.13
CA LEU A 176 10.54 8.50 -5.01
C LEU A 176 11.55 7.35 -5.09
N ASP A 177 11.60 6.53 -4.05
CA ASP A 177 12.47 5.35 -4.02
C ASP A 177 11.67 4.05 -4.06
N ILE A 178 12.34 2.91 -4.27
CA ILE A 178 11.74 1.60 -4.16
C ILE A 178 12.04 1.05 -2.76
N GLU A 179 10.99 1.00 -1.92
CA GLU A 179 11.09 0.43 -0.57
C GLU A 179 11.49 -1.04 -0.61
N GLY A 180 10.83 -1.79 -1.48
CA GLY A 180 11.19 -3.19 -1.71
C GLY A 180 10.16 -3.95 -2.54
N LEU A 181 10.62 -5.09 -3.04
CA LEU A 181 9.80 -6.11 -3.72
C LEU A 181 9.35 -7.13 -2.67
N LEU A 182 8.05 -7.29 -2.48
CA LEU A 182 7.48 -8.23 -1.53
C LEU A 182 6.92 -9.45 -2.26
N LEU A 183 7.53 -10.61 -2.04
CA LEU A 183 7.05 -11.87 -2.57
C LEU A 183 5.80 -12.33 -1.79
N THR A 184 4.70 -12.56 -2.50
CA THR A 184 3.39 -12.88 -1.92
C THR A 184 2.84 -14.22 -2.43
N MET A 185 1.89 -14.78 -1.68
CA MET A 185 1.18 -16.02 -2.02
C MET A 185 2.13 -17.18 -2.32
N PHE A 186 3.27 -17.21 -1.66
CA PHE A 186 4.28 -18.26 -1.81
C PHE A 186 3.75 -19.60 -1.29
N ASP A 187 3.95 -20.64 -2.08
CA ASP A 187 3.70 -22.03 -1.67
C ASP A 187 4.97 -22.87 -1.94
N SER A 188 5.65 -23.25 -0.86
CA SER A 188 6.91 -24.00 -0.92
C SER A 188 6.79 -25.38 -1.62
N ARG A 189 5.57 -25.95 -1.69
CA ARG A 189 5.29 -27.23 -2.36
C ARG A 189 5.31 -27.09 -3.88
N LEU A 190 5.14 -25.89 -4.41
CA LEU A 190 5.07 -25.63 -5.84
C LEU A 190 6.46 -25.29 -6.40
N ARG A 191 6.94 -26.11 -7.34
CA ARG A 191 8.20 -25.86 -8.04
C ARG A 191 8.25 -24.47 -8.68
N LEU A 192 7.14 -24.04 -9.28
CA LEU A 192 7.04 -22.75 -9.93
C LEU A 192 7.23 -21.60 -8.93
N SER A 193 6.62 -21.65 -7.75
CA SER A 193 6.79 -20.63 -6.72
C SER A 193 8.26 -20.49 -6.30
N ASN A 194 8.95 -21.62 -6.11
CA ASN A 194 10.38 -21.61 -5.77
C ASN A 194 11.23 -21.00 -6.90
N GLN A 195 10.96 -21.36 -8.17
CA GLN A 195 11.66 -20.79 -9.33
C GLN A 195 11.48 -19.26 -9.42
N VAL A 196 10.26 -18.74 -9.20
CA VAL A 196 10.00 -17.30 -9.21
C VAL A 196 10.77 -16.60 -8.10
N VAL A 197 10.80 -17.17 -6.88
CA VAL A 197 11.60 -16.62 -5.76
C VAL A 197 13.07 -16.53 -6.12
N GLU A 198 13.65 -17.59 -6.67
CA GLU A 198 15.06 -17.64 -7.10
C GLU A 198 15.35 -16.59 -8.18
N GLU A 199 14.47 -16.49 -9.18
CA GLU A 199 14.64 -15.54 -10.29
C GLU A 199 14.56 -14.09 -9.83
N VAL A 200 13.56 -13.74 -8.99
CA VAL A 200 13.44 -12.39 -8.43
C VAL A 200 14.64 -12.07 -7.55
N LYS A 201 15.09 -12.97 -6.69
CA LYS A 201 16.27 -12.76 -5.84
C LYS A 201 17.55 -12.65 -6.65
N THR A 202 17.70 -13.37 -7.76
CA THR A 202 18.88 -13.28 -8.63
C THR A 202 18.98 -11.92 -9.30
N HIS A 203 17.87 -11.39 -9.81
CA HIS A 203 17.87 -10.13 -10.56
C HIS A 203 17.74 -8.88 -9.67
N PHE A 204 17.13 -9.00 -8.48
CA PHE A 204 16.76 -7.86 -7.63
C PHE A 204 17.17 -8.05 -6.16
N SER A 205 18.25 -8.80 -5.88
CA SER A 205 18.65 -9.23 -4.53
C SER A 205 18.63 -8.13 -3.45
N LYS A 206 19.05 -6.91 -3.81
CA LYS A 206 19.13 -5.77 -2.87
C LYS A 206 17.77 -5.09 -2.61
N MET A 207 16.78 -5.40 -3.43
CA MET A 207 15.45 -4.76 -3.38
C MET A 207 14.38 -5.69 -2.82
N VAL A 208 14.66 -6.99 -2.65
CA VAL A 208 13.67 -7.97 -2.20
C VAL A 208 13.68 -8.05 -0.68
N PHE A 209 12.50 -7.92 -0.07
CA PHE A 209 12.35 -8.22 1.36
C PHE A 209 12.74 -9.66 1.65
N ASN A 210 13.40 -9.89 2.78
CA ASN A 210 13.71 -11.25 3.26
C ASN A 210 12.43 -12.01 3.61
N THR A 211 11.48 -11.29 4.17
CA THR A 211 10.16 -11.81 4.53
C THR A 211 9.36 -12.13 3.27
N ILE A 212 8.80 -13.33 3.21
CA ILE A 212 7.93 -13.81 2.13
C ILE A 212 6.55 -14.09 2.72
N ILE A 213 5.50 -13.54 2.10
CA ILE A 213 4.12 -13.79 2.52
C ILE A 213 3.64 -15.11 1.91
N GLN A 214 3.42 -16.10 2.76
CA GLN A 214 2.93 -17.41 2.36
C GLN A 214 1.45 -17.36 2.00
N ARG A 215 1.03 -18.24 1.09
CA ARG A 215 -0.40 -18.46 0.82
C ARG A 215 -1.08 -18.94 2.11
N ASN A 216 -2.08 -18.17 2.56
CA ASN A 216 -2.79 -18.46 3.82
C ASN A 216 -4.27 -18.12 3.67
N VAL A 217 -5.13 -19.10 3.98
CA VAL A 217 -6.60 -18.96 3.86
C VAL A 217 -7.12 -17.88 4.82
N ARG A 218 -6.54 -17.77 6.02
CA ARG A 218 -6.95 -16.76 7.02
C ARG A 218 -6.81 -15.33 6.51
N LEU A 219 -5.78 -15.05 5.68
CA LEU A 219 -5.62 -13.74 5.00
C LEU A 219 -6.75 -13.43 4.02
N SER A 220 -7.40 -14.44 3.47
CA SER A 220 -8.56 -14.28 2.57
C SER A 220 -9.88 -14.18 3.34
N GLU A 221 -9.94 -14.78 4.53
CA GLU A 221 -11.13 -14.76 5.38
C GLU A 221 -11.26 -13.45 6.17
N ALA A 222 -10.17 -12.94 6.74
CA ALA A 222 -10.16 -11.77 7.62
C ALA A 222 -10.92 -10.55 7.06
N PRO A 223 -10.78 -10.17 5.76
CA PRO A 223 -11.54 -9.05 5.19
C PRO A 223 -13.06 -9.23 5.23
N SER A 224 -13.56 -10.48 5.17
CA SER A 224 -15.01 -10.74 5.26
C SER A 224 -15.59 -10.51 6.65
N TYR A 225 -14.73 -10.35 7.65
CA TYR A 225 -15.08 -9.97 9.02
C TYR A 225 -14.76 -8.50 9.32
N GLY A 226 -14.23 -7.75 8.32
CA GLY A 226 -13.83 -6.37 8.51
C GLY A 226 -12.61 -6.21 9.43
N GLU A 227 -11.72 -7.20 9.47
CA GLU A 227 -10.60 -7.26 10.40
C GLU A 227 -9.27 -7.47 9.68
N SER A 228 -8.20 -6.86 10.19
CA SER A 228 -6.85 -7.24 9.80
C SER A 228 -6.54 -8.67 10.29
N ILE A 229 -5.55 -9.31 9.65
CA ILE A 229 -5.16 -10.69 10.04
C ILE A 229 -4.73 -10.79 11.52
N ILE A 230 -4.14 -9.74 12.07
CA ILE A 230 -3.71 -9.70 13.47
C ILE A 230 -4.90 -9.69 14.43
N MET A 231 -5.96 -8.96 14.08
CA MET A 231 -7.19 -8.93 14.86
C MET A 231 -8.00 -10.22 14.69
N TYR A 232 -8.04 -10.76 13.47
CA TYR A 232 -8.80 -11.96 13.13
C TYR A 232 -8.18 -13.25 13.69
N ASP A 233 -6.86 -13.45 13.46
CA ASP A 233 -6.12 -14.64 13.93
C ASP A 233 -4.62 -14.32 14.08
N ALA A 234 -4.25 -13.76 15.23
CA ALA A 234 -2.88 -13.38 15.55
C ALA A 234 -1.89 -14.57 15.56
N SER A 235 -2.41 -15.80 15.69
CA SER A 235 -1.59 -17.03 15.72
C SER A 235 -1.31 -17.60 14.32
N SER A 236 -2.01 -17.12 13.30
CA SER A 236 -1.87 -17.61 11.93
C SER A 236 -0.49 -17.30 11.34
N ASN A 237 -0.07 -18.14 10.38
CA ASN A 237 1.14 -17.87 9.62
C ASN A 237 1.07 -16.53 8.88
N GLY A 238 -0.14 -16.12 8.45
CA GLY A 238 -0.36 -14.83 7.81
C GLY A 238 -0.02 -13.66 8.73
N ALA A 239 -0.50 -13.69 9.98
CA ALA A 239 -0.18 -12.69 10.99
C ALA A 239 1.34 -12.64 11.30
N GLN A 240 1.96 -13.81 11.48
CA GLN A 240 3.40 -13.88 11.72
C GLN A 240 4.23 -13.33 10.54
N ASN A 241 3.83 -13.62 9.30
CA ASN A 241 4.51 -13.08 8.12
C ASN A 241 4.44 -11.55 8.09
N TYR A 242 3.26 -10.93 8.34
CA TYR A 242 3.13 -9.48 8.33
C TYR A 242 3.81 -8.81 9.54
N LEU A 243 3.84 -9.43 10.72
CA LEU A 243 4.63 -8.96 11.86
C LEU A 243 6.14 -8.98 11.56
N ASN A 244 6.62 -10.04 10.90
CA ASN A 244 8.02 -10.12 10.49
C ASN A 244 8.35 -9.07 9.43
N LEU A 245 7.46 -8.87 8.44
CA LEU A 245 7.62 -7.81 7.44
C LEU A 245 7.65 -6.42 8.10
N ALA A 246 6.79 -6.17 9.08
CA ALA A 246 6.77 -4.90 9.79
C ALA A 246 8.08 -4.64 10.55
N ARG A 247 8.67 -5.66 11.19
CA ARG A 247 9.98 -5.53 11.84
C ARG A 247 11.09 -5.27 10.84
N GLU A 248 11.15 -6.05 9.74
CA GLU A 248 12.13 -5.86 8.67
C GLU A 248 12.01 -4.46 8.04
N PHE A 249 10.79 -3.97 7.86
CA PHE A 249 10.51 -2.63 7.35
C PHE A 249 11.04 -1.55 8.32
N LEU A 250 10.81 -1.70 9.62
CA LEU A 250 11.30 -0.75 10.64
C LEU A 250 12.83 -0.75 10.71
N GLU A 251 13.47 -1.92 10.78
CA GLU A 251 14.93 -2.06 10.81
C GLU A 251 15.58 -1.37 9.61
N LYS A 252 15.04 -1.61 8.41
CA LYS A 252 15.53 -0.98 7.18
C LYS A 252 15.42 0.55 7.20
N ASN A 253 14.33 1.09 7.75
CA ASN A 253 14.12 2.54 7.81
C ASN A 253 14.97 3.20 8.91
N GLU A 254 15.20 2.54 10.05
CA GLU A 254 16.10 3.01 11.10
C GLU A 254 17.57 3.05 10.62
N GLU A 255 18.04 2.07 9.85
CA GLU A 255 19.37 2.07 9.24
C GLU A 255 19.57 3.24 8.26
N LEU A 256 18.54 3.59 7.49
CA LEU A 256 18.58 4.73 6.55
C LEU A 256 18.66 6.06 7.29
N GLU A 257 17.92 6.23 8.40
CA GLU A 257 17.97 7.46 9.21
C GLU A 257 19.36 7.67 9.88
N HIS A 258 20.03 6.58 10.27
CA HIS A 258 21.38 6.66 10.86
C HIS A 258 22.48 6.88 9.82
N SER A 259 22.19 6.72 8.53
CA SER A 259 23.15 6.81 7.42
C SER A 259 23.07 8.16 6.68
N ALA A 260 22.05 8.98 6.94
CA ALA A 260 21.80 10.28 6.32
C ALA A 260 22.29 11.45 7.22
#